data_8dc8709ed70f58ba3d2095c37b926995
#
_entry.id   8dc8709ed70f58ba3d2095c37b926995
#
_cell.length_a   1.000
_cell.length_b   1.000
_cell.length_c   1.000
_cell.angle_alpha   90.00
_cell.angle_beta   90.00
_cell.angle_gamma   90.00
#
_symmetry.space_group_name_H-M   'P 1'
#
loop_
_entity.id
_entity.type
_entity.pdbx_description
1 polymer ?
#
loop_
_entity_poly.entity_id
_entity_poly.type
_entity_poly.pdbx_seq_one_letter_code
_entity_poly.pdbx_strand_id
1 'polypeptide(L)'
;MNCHKAITEYSGAPLHDEDGNEVNGTAEIQKLFKYAGYSGKGDWDASQAKPIEWTRIHNLPDHVYFNHSQHVKVGQVACQTCHGEVTAMDEMKQFSPLTMGWCINCHRTTKVQFKDNGFYSMYEKYHDELASGKIDSVTVKMIGGTECQKCHY
;
A
#
# COMPACT_ATOMS: atom_id res chain seq x y z
N MET A 1 13.73 5.19 -0.04
CA MET A 1 14.41 5.28 1.28
C MET A 1 13.65 6.08 2.36
N ASN A 2 12.46 6.61 2.08
CA ASN A 2 11.75 7.45 3.07
C ASN A 2 11.43 6.74 4.40
N CYS A 3 11.14 5.43 4.35
CA CYS A 3 10.78 4.66 5.55
C CYS A 3 12.00 4.07 6.28
N HIS A 4 13.12 3.81 5.58
CA HIS A 4 14.28 3.11 6.14
C HIS A 4 15.49 4.01 6.40
N LYS A 5 15.44 5.29 6.02
CA LYS A 5 16.58 6.21 6.15
C LYS A 5 17.10 6.35 7.60
N ALA A 6 16.19 6.29 8.57
CA ALA A 6 16.52 6.40 9.99
C ALA A 6 16.91 5.07 10.66
N ILE A 7 16.72 3.94 9.97
CA ILE A 7 16.98 2.60 10.51
C ILE A 7 18.32 2.14 9.94
N THR A 8 19.40 2.34 10.70
CA THR A 8 20.76 2.01 10.28
C THR A 8 21.24 0.66 10.83
N GLU A 9 20.60 0.16 11.87
CA GLU A 9 20.93 -1.08 12.53
C GLU A 9 19.67 -1.85 12.89
N TYR A 10 19.76 -3.17 12.91
CA TYR A 10 18.69 -4.05 13.36
C TYR A 10 18.81 -4.26 14.87
N SER A 11 17.73 -4.03 15.60
CA SER A 11 17.64 -4.17 17.06
C SER A 11 16.49 -5.09 17.52
N GLY A 12 15.91 -5.86 16.59
CA GLY A 12 14.81 -6.80 16.87
C GLY A 12 15.27 -8.16 17.41
N ALA A 13 14.34 -9.11 17.46
CA ALA A 13 14.64 -10.51 17.79
C ALA A 13 15.55 -11.14 16.72
N PRO A 14 16.32 -12.20 17.05
CA PRO A 14 17.13 -12.89 16.05
C PRO A 14 16.33 -13.29 14.80
N LEU A 15 16.86 -12.98 13.64
CA LEU A 15 16.28 -13.36 12.36
C LEU A 15 16.87 -14.70 11.90
N HIS A 16 16.07 -15.52 11.27
CA HIS A 16 16.49 -16.79 10.70
C HIS A 16 16.00 -16.87 9.24
N ASP A 17 16.80 -17.50 8.39
CA ASP A 17 16.40 -17.83 7.02
C ASP A 17 15.49 -19.09 6.98
N GLU A 18 15.09 -19.49 5.76
CA GLU A 18 14.23 -20.68 5.53
C GLU A 18 14.85 -21.99 6.03
N ASP A 19 16.18 -22.04 6.10
CA ASP A 19 16.95 -23.19 6.58
C ASP A 19 17.21 -23.14 8.10
N GLY A 20 16.74 -22.08 8.78
CA GLY A 20 16.90 -21.87 10.22
C GLY A 20 18.25 -21.29 10.61
N ASN A 21 19.08 -20.79 9.68
CA ASN A 21 20.34 -20.14 9.99
C ASN A 21 20.09 -18.69 10.43
N GLU A 22 20.88 -18.23 11.41
CA GLU A 22 20.79 -16.84 11.88
C GLU A 22 21.21 -15.84 10.80
N VAL A 23 20.35 -14.83 10.55
CA VAL A 23 20.57 -13.76 9.59
C VAL A 23 20.97 -12.48 10.31
N ASN A 24 22.07 -11.86 9.87
CA ASN A 24 22.47 -10.56 10.39
C ASN A 24 21.60 -9.43 9.79
N GLY A 25 20.56 -9.01 10.53
CA GLY A 25 19.61 -8.00 10.07
C GLY A 25 20.26 -6.64 9.75
N THR A 26 21.31 -6.24 10.47
CA THR A 26 22.07 -5.02 10.15
C THR A 26 22.77 -5.13 8.80
N ALA A 27 23.33 -6.29 8.48
CA ALA A 27 23.95 -6.53 7.17
C ALA A 27 22.90 -6.45 6.02
N GLU A 28 21.68 -6.92 6.25
CA GLU A 28 20.59 -6.80 5.28
C GLU A 28 20.17 -5.34 5.05
N ILE A 29 20.10 -4.54 6.11
CA ILE A 29 19.86 -3.08 6.00
C ILE A 29 20.97 -2.41 5.17
N GLN A 30 22.22 -2.78 5.40
CA GLN A 30 23.36 -2.22 4.66
C GLN A 30 23.36 -2.62 3.18
N LYS A 31 22.85 -3.82 2.82
CA LYS A 31 22.62 -4.19 1.41
C LYS A 31 21.62 -3.22 0.76
N LEU A 32 20.50 -2.91 1.42
CA LEU A 32 19.52 -1.95 0.92
C LEU A 32 20.16 -0.57 0.71
N PHE A 33 20.97 -0.09 1.65
CA PHE A 33 21.67 1.20 1.53
C PHE A 33 22.60 1.23 0.31
N LYS A 34 23.34 0.16 0.09
CA LYS A 34 24.23 0.01 -1.06
C LYS A 34 23.46 0.09 -2.41
N TYR A 35 22.30 -0.57 -2.50
CA TYR A 35 21.45 -0.45 -3.69
C TYR A 35 20.87 0.95 -3.87
N ALA A 36 20.54 1.63 -2.77
CA ALA A 36 19.98 2.97 -2.80
C ALA A 36 21.04 4.08 -3.06
N GLY A 37 22.33 3.79 -3.06
CA GLY A 37 23.38 4.80 -3.09
C GLY A 37 23.43 5.64 -1.82
N TYR A 38 23.11 5.05 -0.66
CA TYR A 38 23.04 5.74 0.62
C TYR A 38 24.16 5.28 1.55
N SER A 39 24.90 6.25 2.13
CA SER A 39 26.03 5.95 3.01
C SER A 39 25.67 5.50 4.43
N GLY A 40 24.39 5.63 4.80
CA GLY A 40 23.92 5.41 6.18
C GLY A 40 24.11 6.63 7.11
N LYS A 41 24.78 7.69 6.65
CA LYS A 41 25.10 8.89 7.45
C LYS A 41 24.48 10.19 6.92
N GLY A 42 23.38 10.07 6.17
CA GLY A 42 22.69 11.24 5.59
C GLY A 42 23.11 11.61 4.18
N ASP A 43 24.26 11.12 3.71
CA ASP A 43 24.73 11.36 2.35
C ASP A 43 24.07 10.41 1.37
N TRP A 44 23.63 10.98 0.26
CA TRP A 44 22.94 10.25 -0.80
C TRP A 44 23.59 10.54 -2.14
N ASP A 45 24.11 9.51 -2.78
CA ASP A 45 24.67 9.59 -4.13
C ASP A 45 23.79 8.79 -5.10
N ALA A 46 22.92 9.52 -5.82
CA ALA A 46 22.02 8.89 -6.80
C ALA A 46 22.79 8.20 -7.94
N SER A 47 24.04 8.57 -8.22
CA SER A 47 24.87 7.95 -9.26
C SER A 47 25.31 6.52 -8.89
N GLN A 48 25.34 6.22 -7.60
CA GLN A 48 25.67 4.89 -7.07
C GLN A 48 24.43 4.01 -6.88
N ALA A 49 23.23 4.57 -7.02
CA ALA A 49 22.01 3.81 -6.89
C ALA A 49 21.87 2.78 -8.01
N LYS A 50 21.42 1.58 -7.65
CA LYS A 50 21.18 0.46 -8.58
C LYS A 50 19.73 0.01 -8.44
N PRO A 51 19.07 -0.39 -9.54
CA PRO A 51 17.74 -0.98 -9.45
C PRO A 51 17.79 -2.28 -8.63
N ILE A 52 16.78 -2.48 -7.80
CA ILE A 52 16.59 -3.73 -7.06
C ILE A 52 15.69 -4.64 -7.90
N GLU A 53 16.12 -5.86 -8.13
CA GLU A 53 15.30 -6.88 -8.77
C GLU A 53 14.30 -7.42 -7.72
N TRP A 54 13.11 -6.83 -7.70
CA TRP A 54 12.06 -7.22 -6.78
C TRP A 54 11.40 -8.53 -7.19
N THR A 55 11.28 -9.46 -6.27
CA THR A 55 10.40 -10.61 -6.45
C THR A 55 8.95 -10.14 -6.41
N ARG A 56 8.18 -10.41 -7.49
CA ARG A 56 6.77 -10.06 -7.57
C ARG A 56 5.95 -11.07 -6.77
N ILE A 57 5.53 -10.68 -5.58
CA ILE A 57 4.73 -11.51 -4.68
C ILE A 57 3.24 -11.33 -4.96
N HIS A 58 2.79 -10.08 -5.18
CA HIS A 58 1.37 -9.79 -5.42
C HIS A 58 1.03 -9.98 -6.90
N ASN A 59 0.19 -10.99 -7.17
CA ASN A 59 -0.22 -11.34 -8.54
C ASN A 59 -1.44 -10.53 -8.97
N LEU A 60 -1.22 -9.27 -9.34
CA LEU A 60 -2.22 -8.43 -10.01
C LEU A 60 -2.03 -8.60 -11.53
N PRO A 61 -3.10 -8.86 -12.32
CA PRO A 61 -3.00 -8.95 -13.78
C PRO A 61 -2.43 -7.67 -14.40
N ASP A 62 -1.58 -7.81 -15.42
CA ASP A 62 -0.85 -6.67 -16.01
C ASP A 62 -1.75 -5.65 -16.72
N HIS A 63 -2.96 -6.06 -17.11
CA HIS A 63 -3.98 -5.20 -17.72
C HIS A 63 -4.82 -4.43 -16.69
N VAL A 64 -4.50 -4.57 -15.40
CA VAL A 64 -5.19 -3.85 -14.31
C VAL A 64 -4.27 -2.79 -13.75
N TYR A 65 -4.70 -1.55 -13.82
CA TYR A 65 -4.01 -0.45 -13.18
C TYR A 65 -4.46 -0.30 -11.73
N PHE A 66 -3.51 -0.33 -10.81
CA PHE A 66 -3.76 -0.10 -9.38
C PHE A 66 -2.94 1.08 -8.86
N ASN A 67 -3.63 2.07 -8.32
CA ASN A 67 -2.99 3.25 -7.76
C ASN A 67 -3.10 3.26 -6.23
N HIS A 68 -1.98 3.03 -5.55
CA HIS A 68 -1.91 3.08 -4.09
C HIS A 68 -2.34 4.43 -3.52
N SER A 69 -2.00 5.56 -4.16
CA SER A 69 -2.36 6.87 -3.63
C SER A 69 -3.86 7.11 -3.58
N GLN A 70 -4.62 6.59 -4.54
CA GLN A 70 -6.09 6.64 -4.53
C GLN A 70 -6.69 5.86 -3.36
N HIS A 71 -6.10 4.72 -3.00
CA HIS A 71 -6.61 3.88 -1.92
C HIS A 71 -6.14 4.39 -0.54
N VAL A 72 -4.86 4.66 -0.39
CA VAL A 72 -4.25 5.00 0.90
C VAL A 72 -4.42 6.49 1.23
N LYS A 73 -4.11 7.39 0.28
CA LYS A 73 -4.14 8.84 0.53
C LYS A 73 -5.55 9.40 0.44
N VAL A 74 -6.27 9.08 -0.65
CA VAL A 74 -7.61 9.61 -0.89
C VAL A 74 -8.66 8.79 -0.13
N GLY A 75 -8.64 7.47 -0.28
CA GLY A 75 -9.61 6.55 0.31
C GLY A 75 -9.38 6.27 1.80
N GLN A 76 -8.19 6.57 2.33
CA GLN A 76 -7.79 6.30 3.72
C GLN A 76 -7.91 4.81 4.10
N VAL A 77 -7.70 3.93 3.13
CA VAL A 77 -7.74 2.47 3.35
C VAL A 77 -6.45 2.04 4.04
N ALA A 78 -6.57 1.29 5.13
CA ALA A 78 -5.42 0.76 5.85
C ALA A 78 -4.65 -0.27 5.01
N CYS A 79 -3.33 -0.29 5.12
CA CYS A 79 -2.44 -1.20 4.39
C CYS A 79 -2.83 -2.66 4.61
N GLN A 80 -3.16 -3.01 5.84
CA GLN A 80 -3.53 -4.37 6.27
C GLN A 80 -4.79 -4.90 5.59
N THR A 81 -5.69 -4.02 5.12
CA THR A 81 -6.89 -4.43 4.40
C THR A 81 -6.57 -5.27 3.16
N CYS A 82 -5.47 -4.96 2.48
CA CYS A 82 -5.02 -5.65 1.27
C CYS A 82 -3.82 -6.56 1.51
N HIS A 83 -2.92 -6.17 2.42
CA HIS A 83 -1.66 -6.86 2.66
C HIS A 83 -1.66 -7.79 3.88
N GLY A 84 -2.71 -7.76 4.73
CA GLY A 84 -2.72 -8.48 6.00
C GLY A 84 -1.73 -7.89 7.01
N GLU A 85 -1.42 -8.62 8.04
CA GLU A 85 -0.49 -8.22 9.10
C GLU A 85 0.96 -8.48 8.68
N VAL A 86 1.47 -7.66 7.75
CA VAL A 86 2.82 -7.81 7.19
C VAL A 86 3.93 -7.74 8.24
N THR A 87 3.69 -7.05 9.34
CA THR A 87 4.64 -6.96 10.46
C THR A 87 4.79 -8.25 11.26
N ALA A 88 3.85 -9.18 11.08
CA ALA A 88 3.86 -10.51 11.68
C ALA A 88 4.23 -11.62 10.69
N MET A 89 4.62 -11.26 9.47
CA MET A 89 5.06 -12.21 8.45
C MET A 89 6.58 -12.31 8.48
N ASP A 90 7.10 -13.52 8.65
CA ASP A 90 8.54 -13.79 8.51
C ASP A 90 8.99 -13.56 7.07
N GLU A 91 8.17 -14.00 6.12
CA GLU A 91 8.32 -13.77 4.69
C GLU A 91 7.04 -13.17 4.10
N MET A 92 7.17 -12.17 3.22
CA MET A 92 6.03 -11.52 2.59
C MET A 92 5.29 -12.49 1.68
N LYS A 93 3.98 -12.65 1.93
CA LYS A 93 3.07 -13.45 1.07
C LYS A 93 1.87 -12.63 0.64
N GLN A 94 1.30 -13.02 -0.49
CA GLN A 94 0.03 -12.44 -0.93
C GLN A 94 -1.09 -12.85 0.03
N PHE A 95 -1.70 -11.87 0.68
CA PHE A 95 -2.82 -12.06 1.59
C PHE A 95 -4.15 -12.06 0.85
N SER A 96 -4.41 -11.01 0.09
CA SER A 96 -5.67 -10.85 -0.66
C SER A 96 -5.58 -11.48 -2.04
N PRO A 97 -6.67 -12.07 -2.57
CA PRO A 97 -6.65 -12.75 -3.86
C PRO A 97 -6.47 -11.82 -5.05
N LEU A 98 -6.71 -10.52 -4.89
CA LEU A 98 -6.59 -9.46 -5.90
C LEU A 98 -7.34 -9.78 -7.21
N THR A 99 -8.40 -10.57 -7.12
CA THR A 99 -9.29 -10.87 -8.25
C THR A 99 -10.24 -9.71 -8.51
N MET A 100 -10.74 -9.60 -9.75
CA MET A 100 -11.76 -8.61 -10.11
C MET A 100 -12.97 -8.64 -9.16
N GLY A 101 -13.47 -9.83 -8.82
CA GLY A 101 -14.59 -9.99 -7.90
C GLY A 101 -14.29 -9.46 -6.50
N TRP A 102 -13.07 -9.66 -6.01
CA TRP A 102 -12.64 -9.14 -4.71
C TRP A 102 -12.62 -7.62 -4.69
N CYS A 103 -12.02 -6.99 -5.71
CA CYS A 103 -11.98 -5.52 -5.85
C CYS A 103 -13.39 -4.92 -5.93
N ILE A 104 -14.26 -5.51 -6.79
CA ILE A 104 -15.63 -5.03 -6.97
C ILE A 104 -16.47 -5.19 -5.69
N ASN A 105 -16.31 -6.28 -4.94
CA ASN A 105 -17.00 -6.45 -3.67
C ASN A 105 -16.57 -5.40 -2.65
N CYS A 106 -15.28 -5.13 -2.54
CA CYS A 106 -14.77 -4.06 -1.70
C CYS A 106 -15.38 -2.70 -2.09
N HIS A 107 -15.36 -2.34 -3.38
CA HIS A 107 -15.90 -1.07 -3.89
C HIS A 107 -17.42 -0.94 -3.72
N ARG A 108 -18.16 -2.05 -3.69
CA ARG A 108 -19.62 -2.02 -3.44
C ARG A 108 -19.97 -1.77 -1.99
N THR A 109 -19.14 -2.22 -1.07
CA THR A 109 -19.45 -2.23 0.37
C THR A 109 -18.68 -1.18 1.15
N THR A 110 -17.48 -0.78 0.69
CA THR A 110 -16.67 0.20 1.41
C THR A 110 -17.29 1.57 1.35
N LYS A 111 -17.47 2.16 2.54
CA LYS A 111 -17.94 3.53 2.70
C LYS A 111 -16.81 4.51 2.45
N VAL A 112 -17.11 5.56 1.72
CA VAL A 112 -16.16 6.64 1.46
C VAL A 112 -15.99 7.51 2.70
N GLN A 113 -14.77 7.87 3.04
CA GLN A 113 -14.44 8.76 4.15
C GLN A 113 -14.69 10.23 3.76
N PHE A 114 -15.96 10.65 3.78
CA PHE A 114 -16.36 12.02 3.38
C PHE A 114 -16.02 13.06 4.43
N LYS A 115 -16.06 12.68 5.71
CA LYS A 115 -15.83 13.61 6.81
C LYS A 115 -14.37 14.07 6.81
N ASP A 116 -14.17 15.37 6.81
CA ASP A 116 -12.86 16.03 6.87
C ASP A 116 -11.89 15.60 5.75
N ASN A 117 -12.42 15.13 4.61
CA ASN A 117 -11.65 14.67 3.47
C ASN A 117 -11.89 15.56 2.24
N GLY A 118 -11.01 16.56 2.05
CA GLY A 118 -11.11 17.54 0.98
C GLY A 118 -11.06 16.96 -0.44
N PHE A 119 -10.57 15.73 -0.62
CA PHE A 119 -10.58 15.06 -1.94
C PHE A 119 -11.99 14.78 -2.45
N TYR A 120 -12.98 14.71 -1.56
CA TYR A 120 -14.39 14.45 -1.92
C TYR A 120 -15.27 15.70 -1.89
N SER A 121 -14.71 16.89 -1.67
CA SER A 121 -15.49 18.16 -1.61
C SER A 121 -16.28 18.45 -2.89
N MET A 122 -15.82 17.96 -4.04
CA MET A 122 -16.49 18.12 -5.33
C MET A 122 -17.82 17.34 -5.46
N TYR A 123 -18.10 16.41 -4.56
CA TYR A 123 -19.35 15.63 -4.58
C TYR A 123 -20.46 16.29 -3.78
N GLU A 124 -20.79 17.56 -4.09
CA GLU A 124 -21.77 18.38 -3.37
C GLU A 124 -23.09 17.66 -3.12
N LYS A 125 -23.64 17.00 -4.13
CA LYS A 125 -24.90 16.25 -4.01
C LYS A 125 -24.88 15.25 -2.84
N TYR A 126 -23.79 14.51 -2.67
CA TYR A 126 -23.70 13.52 -1.59
C TYR A 126 -23.48 14.17 -0.22
N HIS A 127 -22.82 15.32 -0.17
CA HIS A 127 -22.72 16.11 1.05
C HIS A 127 -24.11 16.60 1.50
N ASP A 128 -24.94 17.10 0.58
CA ASP A 128 -26.30 17.55 0.87
C ASP A 128 -27.22 16.39 1.30
N GLU A 129 -27.12 15.25 0.61
CA GLU A 129 -27.91 14.05 0.94
C GLU A 129 -27.53 13.47 2.31
N LEU A 130 -26.25 13.49 2.69
CA LEU A 130 -25.78 13.10 4.02
C LEU A 130 -26.24 14.10 5.09
N ALA A 131 -26.10 15.41 4.84
CA ALA A 131 -26.48 16.46 5.76
C ALA A 131 -28.00 16.49 6.04
N SER A 132 -28.81 16.20 5.02
CA SER A 132 -30.28 16.09 5.14
C SER A 132 -30.78 14.77 5.73
N GLY A 133 -29.88 13.80 5.98
CA GLY A 133 -30.24 12.46 6.46
C GLY A 133 -30.96 11.58 5.42
N LYS A 134 -30.92 11.96 4.15
CA LYS A 134 -31.51 11.18 3.06
C LYS A 134 -30.74 9.87 2.81
N ILE A 135 -29.43 9.88 3.06
CA ILE A 135 -28.55 8.71 3.01
C ILE A 135 -27.67 8.68 4.27
N ASP A 136 -27.27 7.49 4.70
CA ASP A 136 -26.41 7.31 5.88
C ASP A 136 -24.92 7.28 5.53
N SER A 137 -24.61 6.94 4.29
CA SER A 137 -23.23 6.80 3.84
C SER A 137 -23.15 6.79 2.31
N VAL A 138 -21.96 7.08 1.78
CA VAL A 138 -21.65 6.97 0.36
C VAL A 138 -20.66 5.83 0.18
N THR A 139 -20.95 4.91 -0.73
CA THR A 139 -20.03 3.81 -1.06
C THR A 139 -19.14 4.20 -2.24
N VAL A 140 -18.01 3.53 -2.39
CA VAL A 140 -17.11 3.71 -3.54
C VAL A 140 -17.83 3.45 -4.87
N LYS A 141 -18.80 2.51 -4.89
CA LYS A 141 -19.67 2.28 -6.05
C LYS A 141 -20.44 3.54 -6.47
N MET A 142 -20.98 4.30 -5.51
CA MET A 142 -21.80 5.49 -5.80
C MET A 142 -21.00 6.61 -6.46
N ILE A 143 -19.70 6.67 -6.23
CA ILE A 143 -18.78 7.63 -6.86
C ILE A 143 -18.06 7.05 -8.10
N GLY A 144 -18.61 5.98 -8.68
CA GLY A 144 -18.11 5.40 -9.95
C GLY A 144 -16.95 4.41 -9.78
N GLY A 145 -16.64 3.96 -8.57
CA GLY A 145 -15.51 3.05 -8.34
C GLY A 145 -15.68 1.62 -8.88
N THR A 146 -16.84 1.28 -9.45
CA THR A 146 -17.08 0.00 -10.14
C THR A 146 -17.12 0.12 -11.67
N GLU A 147 -16.82 1.30 -12.22
CA GLU A 147 -16.72 1.52 -13.66
C GLU A 147 -15.50 0.77 -14.22
N CYS A 148 -15.66 0.07 -15.36
CA CYS A 148 -14.61 -0.77 -15.94
C CYS A 148 -13.30 0.01 -16.19
N GLN A 149 -13.42 1.23 -16.70
CA GLN A 149 -12.29 2.11 -17.02
C GLN A 149 -11.55 2.66 -15.80
N LYS A 150 -12.01 2.40 -14.58
CA LYS A 150 -11.27 2.78 -13.37
C LYS A 150 -10.11 1.84 -13.07
N CYS A 151 -10.19 0.62 -13.60
CA CYS A 151 -9.19 -0.42 -13.39
C CYS A 151 -8.57 -0.91 -14.71
N HIS A 152 -9.25 -0.74 -15.83
CA HIS A 152 -8.83 -1.26 -17.16
C HIS A 152 -8.73 -0.12 -18.17
N TYR A 153 -7.51 0.23 -18.60
CA TYR A 153 -7.25 1.20 -19.68
C TYR A 153 -5.90 0.95 -20.35
#